data_3460605aa5bd45abe628fed275e55cc5
#
_entry.id   3460605aa5bd45abe628fed275e55cc5
#
_cell.length_a   1.000
_cell.length_b   1.000
_cell.length_c   1.000
_cell.angle_alpha   90.00
_cell.angle_beta   90.00
_cell.angle_gamma   90.00
#
_symmetry.space_group_name_H-M   'P 1'
#
loop_
_entity.id
_entity.type
_entity.pdbx_description
1 polymer ?
#
loop_
_entity_poly.entity_id
_entity_poly.type
_entity_poly.pdbx_seq_one_letter_code
_entity_poly.pdbx_strand_id
1 'polypeptide(L)'
;MHSYYLIGDIIFEFIKNNYLINIDEYFYKNNYIFYKNRNNYYFISEVKNKKNLYKLYYYFINGYFYKIIFNKKGKFISTYQNKDYILLKYIKYNFKLEDLIYKNKLALSNKKKLLTWRNIWIDRSNYIEEKYQKIINKYNIIDESIDYFYGLLEAAIYLLRDYQKYYDYLYLQHIFINYFDYYNPCNIKLDVKERDFSNYLKYLFFSNKYKDIYIDKIIIKNLDNYNFNLILARLIYPDYYFNLLDELIDNNYIFNNNIFDEIKNIILLVDDYELYISNIYRVLLENKVIKKVDFINLH
;
A
#
# COMPACT_ATOMS: atom_id res chain seq x y z
N MET A 1 -7.60 2.95 -25.48
CA MET A 1 -7.47 4.43 -25.52
C MET A 1 -8.82 5.18 -25.41
N HIS A 2 -9.87 4.81 -26.12
CA HIS A 2 -11.18 5.52 -26.07
C HIS A 2 -11.85 5.56 -24.69
N SER A 3 -11.76 4.51 -23.86
CA SER A 3 -12.38 4.47 -22.54
C SER A 3 -11.78 5.45 -21.53
N TYR A 4 -10.49 5.75 -21.62
CA TYR A 4 -9.81 6.68 -20.72
C TYR A 4 -10.20 8.15 -20.96
N TYR A 5 -10.43 8.54 -22.22
CA TYR A 5 -10.90 9.90 -22.53
C TYR A 5 -12.32 10.15 -22.01
N LEU A 6 -13.22 9.18 -22.14
CA LEU A 6 -14.58 9.28 -21.59
C LEU A 6 -14.58 9.46 -20.08
N ILE A 7 -13.72 8.75 -19.34
CA ILE A 7 -13.59 8.90 -17.88
C ILE A 7 -13.04 10.29 -17.54
N GLY A 8 -12.08 10.80 -18.31
CA GLY A 8 -11.53 12.15 -18.13
C GLY A 8 -12.57 13.24 -18.23
N ASP A 9 -13.42 13.20 -19.24
CA ASP A 9 -14.48 14.17 -19.49
C ASP A 9 -15.57 14.11 -18.39
N ILE A 10 -15.96 12.94 -17.95
CA ILE A 10 -16.97 12.75 -16.90
C ILE A 10 -16.46 13.32 -15.56
N ILE A 11 -15.20 13.04 -15.22
CA ILE A 11 -14.61 13.56 -13.99
C ILE A 11 -14.33 15.07 -14.10
N PHE A 12 -14.01 15.56 -15.28
CA PHE A 12 -13.87 16.99 -15.55
C PHE A 12 -15.17 17.75 -15.22
N GLU A 13 -16.32 17.32 -15.72
CA GLU A 13 -17.62 17.89 -15.42
C GLU A 13 -17.96 17.78 -13.91
N PHE A 14 -17.63 16.65 -13.28
CA PHE A 14 -17.81 16.50 -11.83
C PHE A 14 -17.01 17.56 -11.04
N ILE A 15 -15.75 17.82 -11.39
CA ILE A 15 -14.94 18.85 -10.73
C ILE A 15 -15.53 20.23 -10.94
N LYS A 16 -15.85 20.60 -12.18
CA LYS A 16 -16.44 21.88 -12.54
C LYS A 16 -17.75 22.17 -11.77
N ASN A 17 -18.57 21.15 -11.62
CA ASN A 17 -19.85 21.27 -10.92
C ASN A 17 -19.69 21.35 -9.39
N ASN A 18 -18.70 20.70 -8.82
CA ASN A 18 -18.55 20.58 -7.36
C ASN A 18 -17.52 21.52 -6.75
N TYR A 19 -16.54 22.04 -7.52
CA TYR A 19 -15.45 22.85 -6.98
C TYR A 19 -15.40 24.23 -7.63
N LEU A 20 -14.86 25.23 -6.90
CA LEU A 20 -14.63 26.58 -7.39
C LEU A 20 -13.26 26.68 -8.10
N ILE A 21 -13.05 25.81 -9.10
CA ILE A 21 -11.81 25.78 -9.87
C ILE A 21 -12.17 25.77 -11.35
N ASN A 22 -11.61 26.72 -12.09
CA ASN A 22 -11.66 26.68 -13.54
C ASN A 22 -10.58 25.74 -14.02
N ILE A 23 -10.93 24.76 -14.84
CA ILE A 23 -10.01 23.81 -15.42
C ILE A 23 -9.78 24.21 -16.88
N ASP A 24 -8.51 24.37 -17.26
CA ASP A 24 -8.13 24.75 -18.62
C ASP A 24 -7.96 23.50 -19.50
N GLU A 25 -7.30 22.48 -18.96
CA GLU A 25 -6.98 21.23 -19.64
C GLU A 25 -6.82 20.07 -18.65
N TYR A 26 -6.82 18.83 -19.16
CA TYR A 26 -6.46 17.65 -18.36
C TYR A 26 -5.52 16.72 -19.13
N PHE A 27 -4.74 15.91 -18.41
CA PHE A 27 -3.82 14.93 -18.96
C PHE A 27 -3.63 13.75 -18.00
N TYR A 28 -3.18 12.62 -18.55
CA TYR A 28 -2.90 11.41 -17.79
C TYR A 28 -1.43 11.35 -17.38
N LYS A 29 -1.18 11.04 -16.10
CA LYS A 29 0.17 10.79 -15.59
C LYS A 29 0.10 9.89 -14.37
N ASN A 30 0.94 8.84 -14.31
CA ASN A 30 1.06 7.92 -13.17
C ASN A 30 -0.29 7.34 -12.69
N ASN A 31 -1.13 6.88 -13.60
CA ASN A 31 -2.48 6.36 -13.35
C ASN A 31 -3.48 7.37 -12.76
N TYR A 32 -3.15 8.66 -12.77
CA TYR A 32 -4.02 9.74 -12.35
C TYR A 32 -4.37 10.66 -13.52
N ILE A 33 -5.57 11.22 -13.46
CA ILE A 33 -5.99 12.32 -14.32
C ILE A 33 -5.66 13.62 -13.60
N PHE A 34 -4.77 14.40 -14.20
CA PHE A 34 -4.41 15.72 -13.72
C PHE A 34 -5.22 16.77 -14.44
N TYR A 35 -5.73 17.73 -13.69
CA TYR A 35 -6.47 18.88 -14.15
C TYR A 35 -5.60 20.12 -13.93
N LYS A 36 -5.41 20.91 -14.96
CA LYS A 36 -4.58 22.12 -14.91
C LYS A 36 -5.47 23.35 -14.85
N ASN A 37 -5.09 24.27 -13.98
CA ASN A 37 -5.61 25.64 -13.92
C ASN A 37 -4.42 26.59 -13.82
N ARG A 38 -4.11 27.31 -14.90
CA ARG A 38 -2.90 28.15 -15.00
C ARG A 38 -1.64 27.35 -14.64
N ASN A 39 -0.98 27.71 -13.53
CA ASN A 39 0.25 27.05 -13.04
C ASN A 39 -0.02 25.97 -11.95
N ASN A 40 -1.28 25.70 -11.63
CA ASN A 40 -1.64 24.73 -10.61
C ASN A 40 -2.14 23.44 -11.25
N TYR A 41 -1.77 22.32 -10.64
CA TYR A 41 -2.22 21.00 -11.03
C TYR A 41 -3.04 20.39 -9.91
N TYR A 42 -4.13 19.73 -10.28
CA TYR A 42 -5.06 19.08 -9.38
C TYR A 42 -5.30 17.65 -9.85
N PHE A 43 -5.63 16.77 -8.94
CA PHE A 43 -6.08 15.42 -9.27
C PHE A 43 -7.08 14.92 -8.24
N ILE A 44 -7.88 13.95 -8.63
CA ILE A 44 -8.86 13.31 -7.76
C ILE A 44 -8.27 12.03 -7.19
N SER A 45 -8.51 11.81 -5.88
CA SER A 45 -8.21 10.56 -5.21
C SER A 45 -9.47 9.97 -4.60
N GLU A 46 -9.69 8.67 -4.84
CA GLU A 46 -10.82 7.93 -4.24
C GLU A 46 -10.59 7.73 -2.73
N VAL A 47 -11.65 7.93 -1.96
CA VAL A 47 -11.63 7.78 -0.49
C VAL A 47 -12.21 6.42 -0.13
N LYS A 48 -11.39 5.40 -0.03
CA LYS A 48 -11.81 4.05 0.40
C LYS A 48 -12.22 3.98 1.88
N ASN A 49 -11.69 4.88 2.73
CA ASN A 49 -11.96 4.91 4.17
C ASN A 49 -12.18 6.32 4.70
N LYS A 50 -13.43 6.80 4.64
CA LYS A 50 -13.84 8.12 5.16
C LYS A 50 -13.44 8.32 6.62
N LYS A 51 -13.72 7.32 7.48
CA LYS A 51 -13.47 7.40 8.93
C LYS A 51 -12.00 7.65 9.22
N ASN A 52 -11.11 6.97 8.49
CA ASN A 52 -9.68 7.17 8.61
C ASN A 52 -9.26 8.58 8.14
N LEU A 53 -9.76 9.03 6.99
CA LEU A 53 -9.45 10.35 6.46
C LEU A 53 -9.88 11.47 7.40
N TYR A 54 -11.11 11.42 7.95
CA TYR A 54 -11.59 12.39 8.95
C TYR A 54 -10.73 12.40 10.21
N LYS A 55 -10.35 11.22 10.71
CA LYS A 55 -9.52 11.08 11.90
C LYS A 55 -8.13 11.69 11.72
N LEU A 56 -7.59 11.61 10.50
CA LEU A 56 -6.24 12.06 10.19
C LEU A 56 -6.20 13.49 9.62
N TYR A 57 -7.35 14.10 9.37
CA TYR A 57 -7.44 15.40 8.69
C TYR A 57 -6.58 16.49 9.33
N TYR A 58 -6.53 16.56 10.67
CA TYR A 58 -5.69 17.50 11.38
C TYR A 58 -4.20 17.40 11.01
N TYR A 59 -3.71 16.19 10.81
CA TYR A 59 -2.31 15.94 10.42
C TYR A 59 -2.05 16.37 8.97
N PHE A 60 -3.06 16.29 8.11
CA PHE A 60 -2.92 16.67 6.70
C PHE A 60 -2.89 18.18 6.49
N ILE A 61 -3.60 18.95 7.32
CA ILE A 61 -3.60 20.42 7.23
C ILE A 61 -2.21 20.98 7.57
N ASN A 62 -1.55 20.41 8.58
CA ASN A 62 -0.29 20.91 9.13
C ASN A 62 0.93 20.12 8.63
N GLY A 63 0.75 19.19 7.71
CA GLY A 63 1.79 18.27 7.26
C GLY A 63 2.28 18.55 5.83
N TYR A 64 3.26 17.73 5.41
CA TYR A 64 3.79 17.72 4.04
C TYR A 64 2.95 16.81 3.13
N PHE A 65 1.64 17.12 3.01
CA PHE A 65 0.73 16.36 2.15
C PHE A 65 0.19 17.25 1.04
N TYR A 66 -0.35 16.64 -0.02
CA TYR A 66 -1.07 17.39 -1.03
C TYR A 66 -2.26 18.10 -0.39
N LYS A 67 -2.42 19.38 -0.75
CA LYS A 67 -3.48 20.20 -0.17
C LYS A 67 -4.85 19.72 -0.63
N ILE A 68 -5.69 19.38 0.33
CA ILE A 68 -7.10 19.04 0.08
C ILE A 68 -7.87 20.31 -0.27
N ILE A 69 -8.64 20.26 -1.34
CA ILE A 69 -9.48 21.37 -1.82
C ILE A 69 -10.94 21.11 -1.41
N PHE A 70 -11.55 22.09 -0.78
CA PHE A 70 -12.95 22.03 -0.38
C PHE A 70 -13.87 22.25 -1.57
N ASN A 71 -14.99 21.52 -1.60
CA ASN A 71 -16.03 21.72 -2.59
C ASN A 71 -16.87 22.98 -2.31
N LYS A 72 -17.80 23.33 -3.22
CA LYS A 72 -18.70 24.48 -3.11
C LYS A 72 -19.56 24.49 -1.84
N LYS A 73 -19.76 23.32 -1.20
CA LYS A 73 -20.51 23.15 0.06
C LYS A 73 -19.62 23.21 1.30
N GLY A 74 -18.36 23.57 1.16
CA GLY A 74 -17.40 23.61 2.27
C GLY A 74 -16.96 22.24 2.80
N LYS A 75 -17.22 21.15 2.07
CA LYS A 75 -16.80 19.80 2.45
C LYS A 75 -15.55 19.40 1.67
N PHE A 76 -14.68 18.60 2.27
CA PHE A 76 -13.49 18.09 1.58
C PHE A 76 -13.74 16.75 0.85
N ILE A 77 -14.82 16.03 1.16
CA ILE A 77 -15.26 14.84 0.43
C ILE A 77 -16.44 15.20 -0.45
N SER A 78 -16.40 14.75 -1.68
CA SER A 78 -17.49 14.80 -2.65
C SER A 78 -17.83 13.40 -3.13
N THR A 79 -19.12 13.10 -3.28
CA THR A 79 -19.60 11.78 -3.71
C THR A 79 -20.02 11.84 -5.18
N TYR A 80 -19.61 10.88 -5.97
CA TYR A 80 -19.99 10.70 -7.36
C TYR A 80 -20.14 9.21 -7.68
N GLN A 81 -21.25 8.81 -8.31
CA GLN A 81 -21.56 7.43 -8.63
C GLN A 81 -21.33 6.44 -7.47
N ASN A 82 -21.83 6.79 -6.28
CA ASN A 82 -21.68 6.03 -5.03
C ASN A 82 -20.24 5.84 -4.52
N LYS A 83 -19.27 6.55 -5.10
CA LYS A 83 -17.90 6.60 -4.62
C LYS A 83 -17.58 7.98 -4.05
N ASP A 84 -16.67 8.00 -3.08
CA ASP A 84 -16.23 9.21 -2.43
C ASP A 84 -14.86 9.63 -2.94
N TYR A 85 -14.71 10.93 -3.14
CA TYR A 85 -13.50 11.51 -3.70
C TYR A 85 -13.07 12.75 -2.93
N ILE A 86 -11.77 12.99 -2.92
CA ILE A 86 -11.18 14.29 -2.56
C ILE A 86 -10.46 14.86 -3.76
N LEU A 87 -10.50 16.18 -3.89
CA LEU A 87 -9.71 16.91 -4.86
C LEU A 87 -8.43 17.40 -4.17
N LEU A 88 -7.30 17.08 -4.75
CA LEU A 88 -5.98 17.38 -4.23
C LEU A 88 -5.25 18.36 -5.16
N LYS A 89 -4.62 19.39 -4.57
CA LYS A 89 -3.67 20.23 -5.29
C LYS A 89 -2.30 19.55 -5.25
N TYR A 90 -1.77 19.25 -6.43
CA TYR A 90 -0.42 18.71 -6.57
C TYR A 90 0.63 19.75 -6.17
N ILE A 91 1.54 19.33 -5.32
CA ILE A 91 2.71 20.11 -4.92
C ILE A 91 3.93 19.24 -5.22
N LYS A 92 4.89 19.83 -5.97
CA LYS A 92 6.14 19.11 -6.26
C LYS A 92 6.99 19.06 -5.00
N TYR A 93 7.09 17.91 -4.38
CA TYR A 93 8.00 17.67 -3.26
C TYR A 93 9.27 16.94 -3.73
N ASN A 94 10.37 17.20 -3.06
CA ASN A 94 11.59 16.41 -3.21
C ASN A 94 11.47 15.16 -2.32
N PHE A 95 10.92 14.10 -2.87
CA PHE A 95 10.81 12.81 -2.20
C PHE A 95 12.12 12.05 -2.32
N LYS A 96 12.63 11.60 -1.18
CA LYS A 96 13.70 10.61 -1.09
C LYS A 96 13.12 9.34 -0.49
N LEU A 97 13.41 8.21 -1.11
CA LEU A 97 12.84 6.92 -0.68
C LEU A 97 13.24 6.57 0.77
N GLU A 98 14.45 6.99 1.17
CA GLU A 98 14.97 6.83 2.52
C GLU A 98 14.16 7.62 3.58
N ASP A 99 13.40 8.62 3.16
CA ASP A 99 12.51 9.38 4.07
C ASP A 99 11.44 8.46 4.70
N LEU A 100 11.11 7.34 4.07
CA LEU A 100 10.23 6.32 4.63
C LEU A 100 10.78 5.69 5.91
N ILE A 101 12.09 5.54 5.98
CA ILE A 101 12.77 4.94 7.13
C ILE A 101 13.04 6.00 8.20
N TYR A 102 13.51 7.18 7.79
CA TYR A 102 14.07 8.16 8.72
C TYR A 102 13.11 9.29 9.11
N LYS A 103 12.06 9.54 8.34
CA LYS A 103 11.09 10.62 8.61
C LYS A 103 9.75 10.09 9.12
N ASN A 104 9.79 9.25 10.15
CA ASN A 104 8.58 8.80 10.80
C ASN A 104 7.83 9.99 11.42
N LYS A 105 6.64 10.30 10.88
CA LYS A 105 5.77 11.33 11.44
C LYS A 105 5.01 10.72 12.62
N LEU A 106 5.47 11.04 13.82
CA LEU A 106 4.86 10.57 15.06
C LEU A 106 3.43 11.13 15.17
N ALA A 107 2.47 10.25 15.25
CA ALA A 107 1.12 10.58 15.66
C ALA A 107 0.95 10.10 17.11
N LEU A 108 0.92 11.02 18.05
CA LEU A 108 0.68 10.70 19.45
C LEU A 108 -0.68 10.01 19.59
N SER A 109 -0.66 8.80 20.12
CA SER A 109 -1.86 8.13 20.59
C SER A 109 -1.83 8.16 22.13
N ASN A 110 -2.76 8.87 22.73
CA ASN A 110 -2.93 8.88 24.19
C ASN A 110 -3.48 7.55 24.73
N LYS A 111 -3.70 6.56 23.87
CA LYS A 111 -4.24 5.25 24.24
C LYS A 111 -3.36 4.17 23.62
N LYS A 112 -2.93 3.23 24.45
CA LYS A 112 -2.29 1.99 23.98
C LYS A 112 -3.15 1.33 22.93
N LYS A 113 -2.57 1.02 21.78
CA LYS A 113 -3.23 0.30 20.71
C LYS A 113 -2.64 -1.07 20.52
N LEU A 114 -3.53 -2.06 20.49
CA LEU A 114 -3.15 -3.42 20.15
C LEU A 114 -2.75 -3.49 18.67
N LEU A 115 -1.66 -4.19 18.38
CA LEU A 115 -1.32 -4.56 17.00
C LEU A 115 -2.37 -5.55 16.48
N THR A 116 -3.03 -5.19 15.40
CA THR A 116 -4.17 -5.97 14.86
C THR A 116 -3.82 -6.71 13.57
N TRP A 117 -2.56 -6.68 13.12
CA TRP A 117 -2.18 -7.28 11.83
C TRP A 117 -2.54 -8.77 11.77
N ARG A 118 -2.22 -9.53 12.82
CA ARG A 118 -2.54 -10.96 12.88
C ARG A 118 -4.04 -11.21 12.66
N ASN A 119 -4.89 -10.50 13.38
CA ASN A 119 -6.35 -10.67 13.26
C ASN A 119 -6.85 -10.24 11.88
N ILE A 120 -6.35 -9.11 11.35
CA ILE A 120 -6.70 -8.65 10.00
C ILE A 120 -6.29 -9.69 8.95
N TRP A 121 -5.15 -10.35 9.11
CA TRP A 121 -4.69 -11.37 8.16
C TRP A 121 -5.45 -12.68 8.30
N ILE A 122 -5.88 -13.07 9.52
CA ILE A 122 -6.80 -14.18 9.72
C ILE A 122 -8.15 -13.90 9.05
N ASP A 123 -8.73 -12.72 9.29
CA ASP A 123 -9.99 -12.32 8.62
C ASP A 123 -9.82 -12.31 7.10
N ARG A 124 -8.62 -11.90 6.62
CA ARG A 124 -8.28 -11.90 5.21
C ARG A 124 -8.16 -13.32 4.65
N SER A 125 -7.56 -14.24 5.38
CA SER A 125 -7.46 -15.66 5.02
C SER A 125 -8.87 -16.25 4.80
N ASN A 126 -9.75 -16.09 5.79
CA ASN A 126 -11.15 -16.56 5.69
C ASN A 126 -11.89 -15.94 4.49
N TYR A 127 -11.70 -14.65 4.25
CA TYR A 127 -12.29 -13.95 3.11
C TYR A 127 -11.80 -14.51 1.77
N ILE A 128 -10.49 -14.74 1.62
CA ILE A 128 -9.90 -15.27 0.39
C ILE A 128 -10.43 -16.69 0.14
N GLU A 129 -10.45 -17.54 1.16
CA GLU A 129 -10.97 -18.90 1.06
C GLU A 129 -12.42 -18.89 0.58
N GLU A 130 -13.30 -18.07 1.18
CA GLU A 130 -14.70 -17.93 0.75
C GLU A 130 -14.82 -17.44 -0.70
N LYS A 131 -13.99 -16.46 -1.10
CA LYS A 131 -14.05 -15.87 -2.43
C LYS A 131 -13.42 -16.75 -3.50
N TYR A 132 -12.34 -17.45 -3.15
CA TYR A 132 -11.67 -18.37 -4.06
C TYR A 132 -12.61 -19.48 -4.56
N GLN A 133 -13.51 -19.98 -3.72
CA GLN A 133 -14.52 -20.97 -4.12
C GLN A 133 -15.38 -20.50 -5.33
N LYS A 134 -15.48 -19.18 -5.56
CA LYS A 134 -16.25 -18.61 -6.67
C LYS A 134 -15.45 -18.53 -7.98
N ILE A 135 -14.13 -18.66 -7.93
CA ILE A 135 -13.22 -18.54 -9.08
C ILE A 135 -12.44 -19.84 -9.36
N ILE A 136 -12.56 -20.82 -8.47
CA ILE A 136 -11.90 -22.13 -8.64
C ILE A 136 -12.27 -22.74 -10.01
N ASN A 137 -11.29 -23.33 -10.67
CA ASN A 137 -11.40 -23.91 -12.02
C ASN A 137 -11.76 -22.93 -13.15
N LYS A 138 -11.77 -21.63 -12.88
CA LYS A 138 -12.00 -20.62 -13.93
C LYS A 138 -10.71 -20.14 -14.58
N TYR A 139 -9.64 -20.12 -13.82
CA TYR A 139 -8.35 -19.57 -14.23
C TYR A 139 -7.18 -20.43 -13.75
N ASN A 140 -6.67 -21.29 -14.59
CA ASN A 140 -5.58 -22.24 -14.26
C ASN A 140 -4.42 -21.58 -13.52
N ILE A 141 -4.01 -20.38 -13.91
CA ILE A 141 -2.90 -19.66 -13.28
C ILE A 141 -3.16 -19.33 -11.81
N ILE A 142 -4.41 -19.11 -11.43
CA ILE A 142 -4.81 -18.87 -10.05
C ILE A 142 -4.84 -20.21 -9.30
N ASP A 143 -5.43 -21.22 -9.92
CA ASP A 143 -5.53 -22.57 -9.33
C ASP A 143 -4.14 -23.17 -9.05
N GLU A 144 -3.14 -22.90 -9.91
CA GLU A 144 -1.77 -23.36 -9.75
C GLU A 144 -0.95 -22.57 -8.71
N SER A 145 -1.34 -21.33 -8.42
CA SER A 145 -0.53 -20.43 -7.59
C SER A 145 -1.13 -20.14 -6.21
N ILE A 146 -2.41 -20.27 -6.04
CA ILE A 146 -3.12 -19.81 -4.83
C ILE A 146 -2.61 -20.50 -3.56
N ASP A 147 -2.35 -21.81 -3.60
CA ASP A 147 -1.91 -22.59 -2.44
C ASP A 147 -0.54 -22.10 -1.93
N TYR A 148 0.36 -21.76 -2.84
CA TYR A 148 1.66 -21.19 -2.49
C TYR A 148 1.49 -19.85 -1.75
N PHE A 149 0.72 -18.92 -2.29
CA PHE A 149 0.53 -17.61 -1.65
C PHE A 149 -0.30 -17.70 -0.37
N TYR A 150 -1.20 -18.69 -0.28
CA TYR A 150 -1.91 -18.98 0.96
C TYR A 150 -0.97 -19.50 2.04
N GLY A 151 -0.02 -20.37 1.70
CA GLY A 151 1.05 -20.82 2.60
C GLY A 151 1.91 -19.66 3.13
N LEU A 152 2.25 -18.67 2.26
CA LEU A 152 2.94 -17.46 2.71
C LEU A 152 2.10 -16.62 3.68
N LEU A 153 0.80 -16.51 3.46
CA LEU A 153 -0.13 -15.83 4.37
C LEU A 153 -0.14 -16.51 5.74
N GLU A 154 -0.25 -17.84 5.79
CA GLU A 154 -0.23 -18.63 7.04
C GLU A 154 1.11 -18.46 7.77
N ALA A 155 2.22 -18.51 7.05
CA ALA A 155 3.56 -18.28 7.60
C ALA A 155 3.68 -16.88 8.22
N ALA A 156 3.16 -15.85 7.56
CA ALA A 156 3.12 -14.49 8.08
C ALA A 156 2.26 -14.37 9.36
N ILE A 157 1.09 -15.02 9.40
CA ILE A 157 0.21 -15.09 10.58
C ILE A 157 0.92 -15.80 11.75
N TYR A 158 1.62 -16.90 11.46
CA TYR A 158 2.38 -17.66 12.46
C TYR A 158 3.49 -16.81 13.09
N LEU A 159 4.26 -16.06 12.30
CA LEU A 159 5.30 -15.16 12.81
C LEU A 159 4.76 -14.11 13.78
N LEU A 160 3.49 -13.74 13.65
CA LEU A 160 2.85 -12.74 14.52
C LEU A 160 2.18 -13.33 15.78
N ARG A 161 2.21 -14.65 16.01
CA ARG A 161 1.48 -15.29 17.11
C ARG A 161 1.84 -14.71 18.50
N ASP A 162 3.12 -14.36 18.70
CA ASP A 162 3.64 -13.86 19.98
C ASP A 162 3.69 -12.31 20.05
N TYR A 163 3.19 -11.62 19.02
CA TYR A 163 3.29 -10.16 18.86
C TYR A 163 1.98 -9.41 19.06
N GLN A 164 1.05 -9.96 19.84
CA GLN A 164 -0.14 -9.23 20.28
C GLN A 164 0.22 -8.25 21.40
N LYS A 165 0.98 -7.21 21.06
CA LYS A 165 1.44 -6.19 22.01
C LYS A 165 0.69 -4.88 21.80
N TYR A 166 0.55 -4.13 22.91
CA TYR A 166 0.08 -2.75 22.87
C TYR A 166 1.24 -1.83 22.55
N TYR A 167 1.01 -0.90 21.63
CA TYR A 167 1.97 0.13 21.25
C TYR A 167 1.49 1.48 21.79
N ASP A 168 2.39 2.21 22.45
CA ASP A 168 2.10 3.54 22.99
C ASP A 168 2.06 4.59 21.88
N TYR A 169 2.79 4.34 20.79
CA TYR A 169 2.94 5.26 19.67
C TYR A 169 2.54 4.61 18.37
N LEU A 170 1.75 5.34 17.58
CA LEU A 170 1.49 5.03 16.18
C LEU A 170 2.03 6.15 15.31
N TYR A 171 2.40 5.80 14.11
CA TYR A 171 3.00 6.67 13.14
C TYR A 171 2.09 6.81 11.92
N LEU A 172 2.20 7.93 11.21
CA LEU A 172 1.58 8.08 9.90
C LEU A 172 2.35 7.21 8.92
N GLN A 173 1.73 6.13 8.48
CA GLN A 173 2.32 5.11 7.63
C GLN A 173 1.59 5.00 6.31
N HIS A 174 2.28 4.60 5.26
CA HIS A 174 1.70 4.44 3.93
C HIS A 174 0.99 3.09 3.79
N ILE A 175 -0.11 3.08 3.04
CA ILE A 175 -0.81 1.83 2.68
C ILE A 175 0.05 1.09 1.65
N PHE A 176 0.54 1.80 0.64
CA PHE A 176 1.51 1.31 -0.37
C PHE A 176 2.52 2.40 -0.71
N ILE A 177 3.64 2.02 -1.32
CA ILE A 177 4.67 2.98 -1.73
C ILE A 177 4.62 3.14 -3.25
N ASN A 178 4.30 4.38 -3.63
CA ASN A 178 4.43 4.89 -4.97
C ASN A 178 4.95 6.33 -4.83
N TYR A 179 5.87 6.72 -5.68
CA TYR A 179 6.46 8.06 -5.65
C TYR A 179 5.40 9.18 -5.64
N PHE A 180 4.33 9.00 -6.39
CA PHE A 180 3.26 9.99 -6.51
C PHE A 180 2.33 9.98 -5.30
N ASP A 181 1.99 8.79 -4.79
CA ASP A 181 1.05 8.62 -3.67
C ASP A 181 1.64 8.84 -2.29
N TYR A 182 2.96 9.05 -2.19
CA TYR A 182 3.60 9.29 -0.91
C TYR A 182 2.97 10.46 -0.14
N TYR A 183 2.60 11.53 -0.83
CA TYR A 183 1.96 12.71 -0.21
C TYR A 183 0.44 12.70 -0.29
N ASN A 184 -0.17 11.62 -0.79
CA ASN A 184 -1.61 11.50 -0.91
C ASN A 184 -2.25 11.14 0.45
N PRO A 185 -3.11 12.01 1.03
CA PRO A 185 -3.78 11.72 2.31
C PRO A 185 -4.58 10.41 2.32
N CYS A 186 -5.12 9.98 1.18
CA CYS A 186 -5.86 8.71 1.07
C CYS A 186 -4.98 7.49 1.22
N ASN A 187 -3.67 7.63 0.99
CA ASN A 187 -2.68 6.56 1.12
C ASN A 187 -2.11 6.43 2.55
N ILE A 188 -2.59 7.21 3.51
CA ILE A 188 -2.03 7.27 4.87
C ILE A 188 -2.95 6.60 5.88
N LYS A 189 -2.36 5.88 6.84
CA LYS A 189 -3.03 5.36 8.02
C LYS A 189 -2.14 5.43 9.25
N LEU A 190 -2.75 5.30 10.43
CA LEU A 190 -2.01 5.12 11.69
C LEU A 190 -1.64 3.66 11.86
N ASP A 191 -0.34 3.39 11.95
CA ASP A 191 0.20 2.04 12.15
C ASP A 191 1.55 2.11 12.89
N VAL A 192 2.13 0.95 13.20
CA VAL A 192 3.48 0.87 13.74
C VAL A 192 4.52 1.23 12.67
N LYS A 193 5.67 1.73 13.11
CA LYS A 193 6.73 2.25 12.19
C LYS A 193 7.31 1.19 11.25
N GLU A 194 7.21 -0.07 11.62
CA GLU A 194 7.68 -1.22 10.84
C GLU A 194 6.97 -1.37 9.50
N ARG A 195 5.77 -0.79 9.36
CA ARG A 195 5.01 -0.85 8.11
C ARG A 195 5.74 -0.19 6.95
N ASP A 196 6.17 1.05 7.10
CA ASP A 196 6.84 1.78 6.02
C ASP A 196 8.21 1.18 5.71
N PHE A 197 8.91 0.66 6.72
CA PHE A 197 10.19 -0.01 6.49
C PHE A 197 10.01 -1.29 5.66
N SER A 198 9.03 -2.13 5.99
CA SER A 198 8.74 -3.32 5.17
C SER A 198 8.24 -2.97 3.76
N ASN A 199 7.39 -1.95 3.63
CA ASN A 199 6.96 -1.45 2.33
C ASN A 199 8.15 -0.92 1.50
N TYR A 200 9.12 -0.25 2.14
CA TYR A 200 10.36 0.18 1.50
C TYR A 200 11.16 -1.00 0.93
N LEU A 201 11.37 -2.04 1.72
CA LEU A 201 12.09 -3.24 1.28
C LEU A 201 11.36 -3.94 0.12
N LYS A 202 10.02 -4.09 0.19
CA LYS A 202 9.22 -4.60 -0.92
C LYS A 202 9.36 -3.75 -2.18
N TYR A 203 9.27 -2.43 -2.04
CA TYR A 203 9.44 -1.51 -3.17
C TYR A 203 10.80 -1.65 -3.83
N LEU A 204 11.88 -1.80 -3.06
CA LEU A 204 13.22 -2.01 -3.61
C LEU A 204 13.27 -3.27 -4.48
N PHE A 205 12.67 -4.36 -4.02
CA PHE A 205 12.63 -5.60 -4.77
C PHE A 205 11.82 -5.44 -6.07
N PHE A 206 10.53 -5.10 -5.97
CA PHE A 206 9.63 -5.03 -7.13
C PHE A 206 9.99 -3.93 -8.15
N SER A 207 10.73 -2.89 -7.74
CA SER A 207 11.30 -1.90 -8.65
C SER A 207 12.69 -2.26 -9.19
N ASN A 208 13.21 -3.45 -8.88
CA ASN A 208 14.54 -3.94 -9.23
C ASN A 208 15.70 -3.03 -8.73
N LYS A 209 15.46 -2.23 -7.70
CA LYS A 209 16.46 -1.32 -7.11
C LYS A 209 17.32 -1.98 -6.03
N TYR A 210 16.93 -3.14 -5.55
CA TYR A 210 17.67 -3.87 -4.51
C TYR A 210 19.08 -4.28 -4.95
N LYS A 211 19.32 -4.41 -6.25
CA LYS A 211 20.64 -4.78 -6.82
C LYS A 211 21.68 -3.68 -6.66
N ASP A 212 21.23 -2.42 -6.60
CA ASP A 212 22.09 -1.23 -6.50
C ASP A 212 22.26 -0.73 -5.06
N ILE A 213 21.57 -1.36 -4.10
CA ILE A 213 21.51 -0.91 -2.72
C ILE A 213 22.01 -2.00 -1.77
N TYR A 214 22.92 -1.65 -0.88
CA TYR A 214 23.42 -2.54 0.18
C TYR A 214 22.36 -2.70 1.28
N ILE A 215 21.40 -3.61 1.08
CA ILE A 215 20.27 -3.86 1.98
C ILE A 215 20.78 -4.27 3.37
N ASP A 216 21.81 -5.10 3.44
CA ASP A 216 22.43 -5.53 4.68
C ASP A 216 22.86 -4.35 5.54
N LYS A 217 23.49 -3.34 4.94
CA LYS A 217 23.90 -2.11 5.67
C LYS A 217 22.71 -1.33 6.20
N ILE A 218 21.61 -1.29 5.43
CA ILE A 218 20.38 -0.61 5.86
C ILE A 218 19.78 -1.36 7.05
N ILE A 219 19.72 -2.69 7.01
CA ILE A 219 19.20 -3.52 8.08
C ILE A 219 20.07 -3.34 9.34
N ILE A 220 21.38 -3.56 9.23
CA ILE A 220 22.32 -3.46 10.36
C ILE A 220 22.24 -2.08 11.04
N LYS A 221 22.19 -1.00 10.27
CA LYS A 221 22.06 0.36 10.80
C LYS A 221 20.77 0.59 11.61
N ASN A 222 19.75 -0.23 11.39
CA ASN A 222 18.41 -0.03 11.96
C ASN A 222 17.99 -1.13 12.95
N LEU A 223 18.90 -2.04 13.35
CA LEU A 223 18.59 -3.18 14.23
C LEU A 223 17.92 -2.76 15.54
N ASP A 224 18.40 -1.70 16.18
CA ASP A 224 17.89 -1.22 17.45
C ASP A 224 16.60 -0.38 17.31
N ASN A 225 16.31 0.08 16.09
CA ASN A 225 15.21 1.01 15.85
C ASN A 225 13.89 0.34 15.52
N TYR A 226 13.90 -0.92 15.06
CA TYR A 226 12.73 -1.61 14.52
C TYR A 226 12.58 -3.03 15.06
N ASN A 227 11.34 -3.49 15.13
CA ASN A 227 11.05 -4.90 15.39
C ASN A 227 11.07 -5.69 14.07
N PHE A 228 12.17 -6.38 13.82
CA PHE A 228 12.37 -7.10 12.57
C PHE A 228 11.49 -8.35 12.41
N ASN A 229 10.93 -8.91 13.48
CA ASN A 229 9.92 -9.97 13.33
C ASN A 229 8.65 -9.42 12.64
N LEU A 230 8.24 -8.20 12.96
CA LEU A 230 7.11 -7.55 12.30
C LEU A 230 7.42 -7.22 10.85
N ILE A 231 8.64 -6.76 10.57
CA ILE A 231 9.10 -6.47 9.22
C ILE A 231 9.11 -7.76 8.38
N LEU A 232 9.70 -8.84 8.91
CA LEU A 232 9.77 -10.12 8.23
C LEU A 232 8.38 -10.69 7.94
N ALA A 233 7.47 -10.67 8.92
CA ALA A 233 6.09 -11.11 8.72
C ALA A 233 5.40 -10.32 7.59
N ARG A 234 5.64 -9.02 7.49
CA ARG A 234 5.10 -8.20 6.40
C ARG A 234 5.77 -8.43 5.05
N LEU A 235 7.04 -8.77 5.03
CA LEU A 235 7.72 -9.15 3.78
C LEU A 235 7.13 -10.45 3.22
N ILE A 236 6.90 -11.44 4.08
CA ILE A 236 6.31 -12.73 3.69
C ILE A 236 4.84 -12.58 3.30
N TYR A 237 4.06 -11.70 3.96
CA TYR A 237 2.65 -11.48 3.65
C TYR A 237 2.44 -11.02 2.20
N PRO A 238 1.74 -11.79 1.35
CA PRO A 238 1.65 -11.55 -0.10
C PRO A 238 0.51 -10.59 -0.47
N ASP A 239 0.51 -9.37 0.10
CA ASP A 239 -0.50 -8.35 -0.17
C ASP A 239 -0.61 -7.95 -1.65
N TYR A 240 0.50 -7.96 -2.37
CA TYR A 240 0.57 -7.69 -3.81
C TYR A 240 -0.22 -8.71 -4.65
N TYR A 241 -0.15 -10.01 -4.33
CA TYR A 241 -0.92 -11.05 -5.03
C TYR A 241 -2.42 -10.97 -4.69
N PHE A 242 -2.76 -10.90 -3.41
CA PHE A 242 -4.15 -10.87 -2.98
C PHE A 242 -4.89 -9.59 -3.38
N ASN A 243 -4.21 -8.47 -3.54
CA ASN A 243 -4.83 -7.25 -4.06
C ASN A 243 -5.26 -7.41 -5.54
N LEU A 244 -4.48 -8.15 -6.35
CA LEU A 244 -4.87 -8.47 -7.74
C LEU A 244 -6.06 -9.43 -7.79
N LEU A 245 -6.12 -10.42 -6.88
CA LEU A 245 -7.30 -11.29 -6.76
C LEU A 245 -8.54 -10.50 -6.39
N ASP A 246 -8.46 -9.53 -5.46
CA ASP A 246 -9.58 -8.67 -5.13
C ASP A 246 -10.05 -7.87 -6.32
N GLU A 247 -9.11 -7.26 -7.04
CA GLU A 247 -9.44 -6.48 -8.23
C GLU A 247 -10.14 -7.33 -9.29
N LEU A 248 -9.72 -8.59 -9.47
CA LEU A 248 -10.37 -9.52 -10.36
C LEU A 248 -11.80 -9.86 -9.89
N ILE A 249 -12.00 -10.04 -8.59
CA ILE A 249 -13.31 -10.34 -8.00
C ILE A 249 -14.24 -9.14 -8.09
N ASP A 250 -13.75 -7.93 -7.75
CA ASP A 250 -14.54 -6.70 -7.75
C ASP A 250 -15.00 -6.28 -9.17
N ASN A 251 -14.22 -6.62 -10.18
CA ASN A 251 -14.58 -6.40 -11.59
C ASN A 251 -15.53 -7.47 -12.16
N ASN A 252 -16.23 -8.22 -11.30
CA ASN A 252 -17.17 -9.29 -11.68
C ASN A 252 -16.56 -10.31 -12.66
N TYR A 253 -15.27 -10.63 -12.45
CA TYR A 253 -14.52 -11.58 -13.26
C TYR A 253 -14.43 -11.21 -14.75
N ILE A 254 -14.60 -9.93 -15.09
CA ILE A 254 -14.36 -9.46 -16.44
C ILE A 254 -12.88 -9.69 -16.75
N PHE A 255 -12.63 -10.44 -17.80
CA PHE A 255 -11.27 -10.78 -18.23
C PHE A 255 -10.48 -9.49 -18.49
N ASN A 256 -9.53 -9.21 -17.63
CA ASN A 256 -8.62 -8.09 -17.75
C ASN A 256 -7.19 -8.63 -17.95
N ASN A 257 -6.72 -8.62 -19.18
CA ASN A 257 -5.39 -9.13 -19.53
C ASN A 257 -4.29 -8.53 -18.64
N ASN A 258 -4.41 -7.25 -18.25
CA ASN A 258 -3.40 -6.60 -17.43
C ASN A 258 -3.27 -7.25 -16.04
N ILE A 259 -4.39 -7.63 -15.39
CA ILE A 259 -4.37 -8.29 -14.06
C ILE A 259 -3.69 -9.66 -14.18
N PHE A 260 -4.02 -10.43 -15.21
CA PHE A 260 -3.39 -11.74 -15.42
C PHE A 260 -1.91 -11.62 -15.75
N ASP A 261 -1.50 -10.64 -16.53
CA ASP A 261 -0.09 -10.39 -16.82
C ASP A 261 0.68 -9.96 -15.55
N GLU A 262 0.05 -9.16 -14.68
CA GLU A 262 0.61 -8.81 -13.38
C GLU A 262 0.74 -10.03 -12.46
N ILE A 263 -0.26 -10.92 -12.39
CA ILE A 263 -0.20 -12.18 -11.63
C ILE A 263 0.93 -13.06 -12.17
N LYS A 264 1.05 -13.24 -13.50
CA LYS A 264 2.16 -13.98 -14.12
C LYS A 264 3.52 -13.41 -13.74
N ASN A 265 3.66 -12.09 -13.80
CA ASN A 265 4.90 -11.43 -13.42
C ASN A 265 5.27 -11.67 -11.95
N ILE A 266 4.28 -11.68 -11.05
CA ILE A 266 4.50 -11.99 -9.64
C ILE A 266 4.98 -13.43 -9.48
N ILE A 267 4.34 -14.39 -10.16
CA ILE A 267 4.71 -15.81 -10.11
C ILE A 267 6.14 -16.02 -10.62
N LEU A 268 6.51 -15.36 -11.71
CA LEU A 268 7.88 -15.43 -12.25
C LEU A 268 8.94 -14.85 -11.31
N LEU A 269 8.58 -14.00 -10.38
CA LEU A 269 9.48 -13.38 -9.41
C LEU A 269 9.54 -14.13 -8.07
N VAL A 270 8.80 -15.23 -7.89
CA VAL A 270 8.71 -15.95 -6.61
C VAL A 270 10.08 -16.38 -6.11
N ASP A 271 10.84 -17.11 -6.91
CA ASP A 271 12.15 -17.64 -6.51
C ASP A 271 13.14 -16.52 -6.15
N ASP A 272 13.18 -15.46 -6.95
CA ASP A 272 14.01 -14.28 -6.69
C ASP A 272 13.58 -13.57 -5.39
N TYR A 273 12.28 -13.52 -5.12
CA TYR A 273 11.76 -12.90 -3.92
C TYR A 273 12.03 -13.74 -2.67
N GLU A 274 11.92 -15.05 -2.76
CA GLU A 274 12.31 -15.97 -1.68
C GLU A 274 13.79 -15.84 -1.34
N LEU A 275 14.65 -15.81 -2.35
CA LEU A 275 16.09 -15.58 -2.16
C LEU A 275 16.36 -14.22 -1.51
N TYR A 276 15.64 -13.19 -1.92
CA TYR A 276 15.74 -11.85 -1.33
C TYR A 276 15.35 -11.85 0.16
N ILE A 277 14.23 -12.49 0.54
CA ILE A 277 13.79 -12.62 1.93
C ILE A 277 14.80 -13.49 2.72
N SER A 278 15.28 -14.57 2.16
CA SER A 278 16.27 -15.47 2.79
C SER A 278 17.56 -14.73 3.12
N ASN A 279 18.03 -13.86 2.23
CA ASN A 279 19.20 -13.02 2.51
C ASN A 279 18.97 -12.05 3.67
N ILE A 280 17.81 -11.37 3.71
CA ILE A 280 17.42 -10.51 4.83
C ILE A 280 17.36 -11.33 6.13
N TYR A 281 16.72 -12.49 6.08
CA TYR A 281 16.57 -13.38 7.23
C TYR A 281 17.92 -13.85 7.78
N ARG A 282 18.86 -14.21 6.89
CA ARG A 282 20.23 -14.59 7.26
C ARG A 282 20.95 -13.47 8.03
N VAL A 283 20.89 -12.22 7.52
CA VAL A 283 21.48 -11.06 8.20
C VAL A 283 20.90 -10.89 9.62
N LEU A 284 19.60 -11.07 9.78
CA LEU A 284 18.92 -10.95 11.07
C LEU A 284 19.31 -12.06 12.05
N LEU A 285 19.50 -13.28 11.56
CA LEU A 285 19.99 -14.42 12.37
C LEU A 285 21.43 -14.21 12.83
N GLU A 286 22.34 -13.83 11.93
CA GLU A 286 23.74 -13.56 12.23
C GLU A 286 23.90 -12.49 13.30
N ASN A 287 23.03 -11.47 13.29
CA ASN A 287 23.00 -10.42 14.30
C ASN A 287 22.14 -10.76 15.53
N LYS A 288 21.63 -12.00 15.65
CA LYS A 288 20.81 -12.50 16.78
C LYS A 288 19.54 -11.68 17.09
N VAL A 289 18.99 -11.03 16.08
CA VAL A 289 17.80 -10.16 16.19
C VAL A 289 16.52 -10.98 16.22
N ILE A 290 16.52 -12.09 15.50
CA ILE A 290 15.39 -13.02 15.41
C ILE A 290 15.82 -14.44 15.78
N LYS A 291 14.84 -15.26 16.16
CA LYS A 291 15.06 -16.70 16.38
C LYS A 291 14.89 -17.45 15.07
N LYS A 292 15.60 -18.58 14.96
CA LYS A 292 15.42 -19.50 13.83
C LYS A 292 13.97 -19.95 13.71
N VAL A 293 13.46 -19.97 12.49
CA VAL A 293 12.10 -20.40 12.16
C VAL A 293 12.22 -21.48 11.08
N ASP A 294 11.70 -22.67 11.39
CA ASP A 294 11.98 -23.88 10.61
C ASP A 294 11.38 -23.91 9.19
N PHE A 295 10.38 -23.07 8.92
CA PHE A 295 9.75 -23.00 7.59
C PHE A 295 10.38 -21.96 6.64
N ILE A 296 11.35 -21.17 7.11
CA ILE A 296 12.13 -20.28 6.22
C ILE A 296 13.40 -21.01 5.84
N ASN A 297 13.42 -21.56 4.64
CA ASN A 297 14.60 -22.21 4.09
C ASN A 297 15.66 -21.16 3.78
N LEU A 298 16.88 -21.40 4.29
CA LEU A 298 18.08 -20.65 3.90
C LEU A 298 18.65 -21.37 2.67
N HIS A 299 18.44 -20.82 1.49
CA HIS A 299 19.12 -21.24 0.28
C HIS A 299 20.54 -20.71 0.25
#